data_d8713ec5d95f84887d4c04f304a5eae2
#
_entry.id   d8713ec5d95f84887d4c04f304a5eae2
#
_cell.length_a   1.000
_cell.length_b   1.000
_cell.length_c   1.000
_cell.angle_alpha   90.00
_cell.angle_beta   90.00
_cell.angle_gamma   90.00
#
_symmetry.space_group_name_H-M   'P 1'
#
loop_
_entity.id
_entity.type
_entity.pdbx_description
1 polymer ?
#
loop_
_entity_poly.entity_id
_entity_poly.type
_entity_poly.pdbx_seq_one_letter_code
_entity_poly.pdbx_strand_id
1 'polypeptide(L)'
;MHKKYTPARRDGFTKYRARHSRHTLLLLPPAKRRALQRNLIFIGMTLGLVFVVALISKAQAAGGAYVVDDGAINAPGECNVDAWYSAHRHASSTHNSSLSPACTFSAMPAVQWGAALSRAVDAGKGETQINPQAKVQVLSRQELGLELAIAVGAHVALDRHHGFDGADLNIPLTWQPLAPLRLNLNAGWSHAYNDGDQQHRLTWGTGFEYQLAEKLTLIGERYGQEGGEQAWQAGPRLHIGEFVDVDLLVGRSLIGDRAQWLTTGATLRF
;
A
#
# COMPACT_ATOMS: atom_id res chain seq x y z
N MET A 1 40.36 -63.56 10.43
CA MET A 1 39.03 -63.96 9.92
C MET A 1 38.58 -62.90 8.91
N HIS A 2 38.75 -63.20 7.63
CA HIS A 2 38.36 -62.30 6.51
C HIS A 2 36.96 -62.68 6.04
N LYS A 3 36.00 -61.75 6.08
CA LYS A 3 34.73 -61.89 5.37
C LYS A 3 34.80 -61.13 4.07
N LYS A 4 34.73 -61.86 2.95
CA LYS A 4 34.63 -61.36 1.58
C LYS A 4 33.23 -60.81 1.35
N TYR A 5 33.16 -59.55 0.84
CA TYR A 5 31.94 -58.95 0.33
C TYR A 5 31.88 -59.15 -1.18
N THR A 6 30.83 -59.77 -1.66
CA THR A 6 30.48 -59.92 -3.09
C THR A 6 29.63 -58.71 -3.54
N PRO A 7 29.91 -58.05 -4.68
CA PRO A 7 29.08 -56.95 -5.14
C PRO A 7 27.85 -57.47 -5.88
N ALA A 8 26.69 -56.93 -5.51
CA ALA A 8 25.43 -57.20 -6.18
C ALA A 8 25.35 -56.45 -7.53
N ARG A 9 24.83 -57.17 -8.47
CA ARG A 9 24.61 -56.85 -9.89
C ARG A 9 23.59 -55.71 -10.06
N ARG A 10 23.91 -54.67 -10.80
CA ARG A 10 23.02 -53.60 -11.22
C ARG A 10 22.19 -54.04 -12.43
N ASP A 11 20.91 -54.20 -12.23
CA ASP A 11 19.96 -54.42 -13.31
C ASP A 11 19.32 -53.09 -13.75
N GLY A 12 19.48 -52.78 -15.00
CA GLY A 12 18.50 -52.30 -15.95
C GLY A 12 17.78 -50.94 -15.66
N PHE A 13 18.42 -49.80 -15.99
CA PHE A 13 17.71 -48.57 -16.23
C PHE A 13 17.02 -48.62 -17.60
N THR A 14 15.74 -48.90 -17.64
CA THR A 14 14.88 -48.66 -18.79
C THR A 14 14.67 -47.14 -18.97
N LYS A 15 15.28 -46.61 -20.02
CA LYS A 15 15.07 -45.24 -20.50
C LYS A 15 13.63 -45.10 -21.01
N TYR A 16 12.75 -44.49 -20.23
CA TYR A 16 11.48 -43.95 -20.73
C TYR A 16 11.77 -42.70 -21.59
N ARG A 17 11.73 -42.90 -22.88
CA ARG A 17 11.77 -41.85 -23.90
C ARG A 17 10.38 -41.18 -23.91
N ALA A 18 10.24 -40.01 -23.30
CA ALA A 18 9.05 -39.17 -23.41
C ALA A 18 8.92 -38.72 -24.87
N ARG A 19 8.02 -39.37 -25.61
CA ARG A 19 7.62 -39.03 -26.99
C ARG A 19 6.67 -37.81 -26.85
N HIS A 20 7.17 -36.60 -27.17
CA HIS A 20 6.33 -35.42 -27.26
C HIS A 20 5.22 -35.63 -28.29
N SER A 21 4.01 -35.80 -27.80
CA SER A 21 2.79 -35.88 -28.59
C SER A 21 2.39 -34.47 -29.07
N ARG A 22 2.93 -34.06 -30.24
CA ARG A 22 2.47 -32.86 -30.97
C ARG A 22 1.25 -33.10 -31.86
N HIS A 23 0.59 -34.25 -31.78
CA HIS A 23 -0.43 -34.68 -32.77
C HIS A 23 -1.84 -34.89 -32.25
N THR A 24 -2.15 -34.54 -30.98
CA THR A 24 -3.49 -34.78 -30.42
C THR A 24 -4.58 -33.80 -30.93
N LEU A 25 -4.18 -32.68 -31.54
CA LEU A 25 -5.15 -31.70 -32.09
C LEU A 25 -5.72 -32.09 -33.46
N LEU A 26 -5.07 -33.03 -34.17
CA LEU A 26 -5.48 -33.45 -35.54
C LEU A 26 -6.58 -34.51 -35.56
N LEU A 27 -6.91 -35.13 -34.43
CA LEU A 27 -7.90 -36.22 -34.31
C LEU A 27 -9.33 -35.76 -33.94
N LEU A 28 -9.56 -34.46 -33.78
CA LEU A 28 -10.89 -33.96 -33.49
C LEU A 28 -11.72 -33.80 -34.77
N PRO A 29 -13.03 -34.19 -34.75
CA PRO A 29 -13.92 -33.93 -35.88
C PRO A 29 -13.97 -32.43 -36.22
N PRO A 30 -14.11 -32.07 -37.53
CA PRO A 30 -14.00 -30.67 -37.97
C PRO A 30 -14.96 -29.69 -37.24
N ALA A 31 -16.12 -30.16 -36.82
CA ALA A 31 -17.08 -29.38 -36.06
C ALA A 31 -16.58 -29.03 -34.62
N LYS A 32 -15.94 -29.99 -33.94
CA LYS A 32 -15.34 -29.78 -32.61
C LYS A 32 -14.10 -28.90 -32.66
N ARG A 33 -13.33 -28.99 -33.76
CA ARG A 33 -12.14 -28.16 -34.00
C ARG A 33 -12.52 -26.68 -34.18
N ARG A 34 -13.59 -26.39 -34.94
CA ARG A 34 -14.12 -25.02 -35.12
C ARG A 34 -14.68 -24.46 -33.83
N ALA A 35 -15.36 -25.27 -33.02
CA ALA A 35 -15.87 -24.85 -31.70
C ALA A 35 -14.72 -24.53 -30.72
N LEU A 36 -13.68 -25.35 -30.69
CA LEU A 36 -12.48 -25.11 -29.87
C LEU A 36 -11.74 -23.84 -30.29
N GLN A 37 -11.52 -23.64 -31.59
CA GLN A 37 -10.90 -22.43 -32.13
C GLN A 37 -11.73 -21.17 -31.78
N ARG A 38 -13.05 -21.22 -31.92
CA ARG A 38 -13.93 -20.10 -31.57
C ARG A 38 -13.86 -19.77 -30.08
N ASN A 39 -13.84 -20.79 -29.20
CA ASN A 39 -13.71 -20.59 -27.77
C ASN A 39 -12.33 -20.03 -27.37
N LEU A 40 -11.25 -20.48 -27.99
CA LEU A 40 -9.90 -19.93 -27.77
C LEU A 40 -9.78 -18.48 -28.22
N ILE A 41 -10.41 -18.13 -29.36
CA ILE A 41 -10.46 -16.73 -29.84
C ILE A 41 -11.29 -15.89 -28.87
N PHE A 42 -12.43 -16.40 -28.38
CA PHE A 42 -13.27 -15.68 -27.41
C PHE A 42 -12.57 -15.47 -26.08
N ILE A 43 -11.85 -16.48 -25.58
CA ILE A 43 -11.02 -16.37 -24.36
C ILE A 43 -9.89 -15.37 -24.57
N GLY A 44 -9.21 -15.42 -25.73
CA GLY A 44 -8.14 -14.47 -26.08
C GLY A 44 -8.66 -13.04 -26.20
N MET A 45 -9.85 -12.82 -26.78
CA MET A 45 -10.47 -11.50 -26.88
C MET A 45 -10.96 -10.98 -25.52
N THR A 46 -11.54 -11.82 -24.68
CA THR A 46 -11.94 -11.43 -23.31
C THR A 46 -10.73 -11.13 -22.44
N LEU A 47 -9.67 -11.92 -22.49
CA LEU A 47 -8.42 -11.63 -21.79
C LEU A 47 -7.76 -10.35 -22.31
N GLY A 48 -7.78 -10.13 -23.63
CA GLY A 48 -7.27 -8.90 -24.25
C GLY A 48 -8.10 -7.67 -23.87
N LEU A 49 -9.43 -7.77 -23.81
CA LEU A 49 -10.31 -6.68 -23.38
C LEU A 49 -10.13 -6.36 -21.89
N VAL A 50 -10.01 -7.38 -21.03
CA VAL A 50 -9.69 -7.21 -19.61
C VAL A 50 -8.33 -6.54 -19.45
N PHE A 51 -7.34 -6.91 -20.26
CA PHE A 51 -6.00 -6.30 -20.23
C PHE A 51 -6.02 -4.84 -20.71
N VAL A 52 -6.81 -4.50 -21.73
CA VAL A 52 -6.96 -3.11 -22.23
C VAL A 52 -7.72 -2.23 -21.25
N VAL A 53 -8.80 -2.74 -20.61
CA VAL A 53 -9.54 -2.01 -19.56
C VAL A 53 -8.66 -1.78 -18.33
N ALA A 54 -7.75 -2.71 -18.04
CA ALA A 54 -6.79 -2.59 -16.95
C ALA A 54 -5.70 -1.51 -17.15
N LEU A 55 -5.48 -1.02 -18.39
CA LEU A 55 -4.48 0.03 -18.70
C LEU A 55 -4.99 1.47 -18.47
N ILE A 56 -6.25 1.66 -18.09
CA ILE A 56 -6.85 3.00 -17.93
C ILE A 56 -6.94 3.41 -16.44
N SER A 57 -6.36 2.62 -15.54
CA SER A 57 -6.32 2.98 -14.12
C SER A 57 -5.42 4.21 -13.93
N LYS A 58 -6.01 5.36 -13.63
CA LYS A 58 -5.28 6.52 -13.13
C LYS A 58 -4.63 6.09 -11.81
N ALA A 59 -3.31 6.26 -11.68
CA ALA A 59 -2.63 6.11 -10.40
C ALA A 59 -3.29 7.08 -9.42
N GLN A 60 -3.93 6.54 -8.39
CA GLN A 60 -4.51 7.34 -7.31
C GLN A 60 -3.55 7.24 -6.13
N ALA A 61 -3.09 8.40 -5.64
CA ALA A 61 -2.25 8.48 -4.46
C ALA A 61 -3.00 7.87 -3.26
N ALA A 62 -2.32 7.03 -2.48
CA ALA A 62 -2.84 6.58 -1.20
C ALA A 62 -2.82 7.79 -0.26
N GLY A 63 -3.99 8.24 0.15
CA GLY A 63 -4.17 9.36 1.08
C GLY A 63 -5.04 8.91 2.26
N GLY A 64 -5.18 9.76 3.26
CA GLY A 64 -6.15 9.58 4.34
C GLY A 64 -5.62 8.79 5.53
N ALA A 65 -6.33 7.73 5.92
CA ALA A 65 -6.12 6.98 7.16
C ALA A 65 -4.95 5.99 7.13
N TYR A 66 -4.15 5.98 6.05
CA TYR A 66 -3.05 5.03 5.86
C TYR A 66 -1.75 5.54 6.46
N VAL A 67 -0.97 4.61 7.01
CA VAL A 67 0.37 4.85 7.56
C VAL A 67 1.44 4.56 6.52
N VAL A 68 1.19 3.57 5.65
CA VAL A 68 2.09 3.24 4.55
C VAL A 68 1.75 4.13 3.36
N ASP A 69 2.60 5.11 3.12
CA ASP A 69 2.46 6.07 2.04
C ASP A 69 2.84 5.44 0.68
N ASP A 70 2.35 6.00 -0.41
CA ASP A 70 2.70 5.60 -1.76
C ASP A 70 3.81 6.49 -2.36
N GLY A 71 4.37 6.12 -3.51
CA GLY A 71 5.38 6.90 -4.24
C GLY A 71 4.81 8.01 -5.11
N ALA A 72 3.47 8.15 -5.21
CA ALA A 72 2.82 9.14 -6.06
C ALA A 72 2.66 10.50 -5.35
N ILE A 73 2.46 11.54 -6.14
CA ILE A 73 1.98 12.87 -5.71
C ILE A 73 0.76 13.25 -6.56
N ASN A 74 0.00 14.22 -6.11
CA ASN A 74 -1.09 14.79 -6.93
C ASN A 74 -0.56 15.31 -8.26
N ALA A 75 -1.37 15.27 -9.30
CA ALA A 75 -0.99 15.87 -10.59
C ALA A 75 -0.77 17.40 -10.45
N PRO A 76 0.08 18.01 -11.28
CA PRO A 76 0.34 19.45 -11.21
C PRO A 76 -0.93 20.28 -11.38
N GLY A 77 -1.26 21.08 -10.38
CA GLY A 77 -2.48 21.89 -10.30
C GLY A 77 -3.61 21.24 -9.52
N GLU A 78 -3.44 19.99 -9.05
CA GLU A 78 -4.45 19.27 -8.26
C GLU A 78 -4.15 19.35 -6.76
N CYS A 79 -5.23 19.34 -5.99
CA CYS A 79 -5.21 19.29 -4.52
C CYS A 79 -6.08 18.14 -4.01
N ASN A 80 -5.79 17.67 -2.80
CA ASN A 80 -6.69 16.81 -2.03
C ASN A 80 -6.81 17.30 -0.59
N VAL A 81 -7.88 16.88 0.05
CA VAL A 81 -8.05 16.99 1.51
C VAL A 81 -8.41 15.61 2.02
N ASP A 82 -7.58 15.11 2.92
CA ASP A 82 -7.82 13.88 3.65
C ASP A 82 -8.34 14.19 5.05
N ALA A 83 -9.41 13.52 5.45
CA ALA A 83 -9.94 13.58 6.80
C ALA A 83 -10.13 12.18 7.35
N TRP A 84 -9.70 11.90 8.57
CA TRP A 84 -9.91 10.60 9.17
C TRP A 84 -10.12 10.68 10.69
N TYR A 85 -10.78 9.67 11.21
CA TYR A 85 -11.04 9.46 12.63
C TYR A 85 -10.80 8.00 12.99
N SER A 86 -10.01 7.76 14.04
CA SER A 86 -9.70 6.43 14.56
C SER A 86 -10.09 6.32 16.02
N ALA A 87 -10.89 5.33 16.35
CA ALA A 87 -11.30 5.00 17.73
C ALA A 87 -10.62 3.71 18.17
N HIS A 88 -9.91 3.78 19.28
CA HIS A 88 -9.23 2.64 19.86
C HIS A 88 -10.11 1.95 20.92
N ARG A 89 -10.10 0.61 20.88
CA ARG A 89 -10.84 -0.21 21.83
C ARG A 89 -9.94 -0.52 23.04
N HIS A 90 -10.02 0.34 24.04
CA HIS A 90 -9.25 0.23 25.28
C HIS A 90 -10.08 0.58 26.51
N ALA A 91 -9.53 0.30 27.71
CA ALA A 91 -10.11 0.69 29.00
C ALA A 91 -10.24 2.22 29.18
N SER A 92 -9.38 3.01 28.53
CA SER A 92 -9.45 4.47 28.38
C SER A 92 -9.91 4.81 26.96
N SER A 93 -10.85 5.75 26.81
CA SER A 93 -11.28 6.22 25.49
C SER A 93 -10.13 6.96 24.78
N THR A 94 -9.48 6.27 23.85
CA THR A 94 -8.42 6.83 23.01
C THR A 94 -8.96 6.99 21.60
N HIS A 95 -8.81 8.18 21.04
CA HIS A 95 -9.19 8.44 19.64
C HIS A 95 -8.27 9.48 19.01
N ASN A 96 -8.08 9.34 17.72
CA ASN A 96 -7.26 10.23 16.91
C ASN A 96 -8.07 10.73 15.71
N SER A 97 -7.85 11.98 15.32
CA SER A 97 -8.45 12.58 14.13
C SER A 97 -7.43 13.45 13.40
N SER A 98 -7.57 13.58 12.09
CA SER A 98 -6.71 14.45 11.30
C SER A 98 -7.48 15.04 10.12
N LEU A 99 -7.08 16.24 9.72
CA LEU A 99 -7.47 16.92 8.50
C LEU A 99 -6.20 17.36 7.77
N SER A 100 -5.98 16.90 6.56
CA SER A 100 -4.70 16.99 5.87
C SER A 100 -4.88 17.46 4.42
N PRO A 101 -4.90 18.78 4.15
CA PRO A 101 -4.81 19.30 2.80
C PRO A 101 -3.42 19.12 2.19
N ALA A 102 -3.36 18.80 0.89
CA ALA A 102 -2.12 18.73 0.13
C ALA A 102 -2.35 19.15 -1.33
N CYS A 103 -1.39 19.88 -1.90
CA CYS A 103 -1.45 20.40 -3.27
C CYS A 103 -0.11 20.22 -4.00
N THR A 104 -0.17 19.92 -5.30
CA THR A 104 0.97 19.99 -6.21
C THR A 104 0.77 21.18 -7.12
N PHE A 105 1.57 22.25 -6.92
CA PHE A 105 1.44 23.46 -7.73
C PHE A 105 2.04 23.27 -9.12
N SER A 106 1.40 23.82 -10.15
CA SER A 106 1.90 23.77 -11.54
C SER A 106 3.30 24.38 -11.70
N ALA A 107 3.69 25.33 -10.85
CA ALA A 107 5.01 25.93 -10.83
C ALA A 107 6.10 25.00 -10.25
N MET A 108 5.72 23.99 -9.46
CA MET A 108 6.61 23.00 -8.85
C MET A 108 6.01 21.60 -9.03
N PRO A 109 5.97 21.06 -10.27
CA PRO A 109 5.20 19.87 -10.61
C PRO A 109 5.71 18.57 -9.99
N ALA A 110 6.90 18.56 -9.42
CA ALA A 110 7.49 17.41 -8.75
C ALA A 110 7.38 17.46 -7.21
N VAL A 111 6.75 18.51 -6.66
CA VAL A 111 6.67 18.73 -5.21
C VAL A 111 5.22 18.92 -4.78
N GLN A 112 4.75 18.05 -3.91
CA GLN A 112 3.48 18.18 -3.20
C GLN A 112 3.72 18.80 -1.82
N TRP A 113 3.03 19.88 -1.53
CA TRP A 113 3.03 20.56 -0.25
C TRP A 113 1.77 20.22 0.52
N GLY A 114 1.89 19.97 1.81
CA GLY A 114 0.76 19.69 2.66
C GLY A 114 0.96 20.12 4.10
N ALA A 115 -0.12 20.07 4.84
CA ALA A 115 -0.09 20.22 6.29
C ALA A 115 -1.23 19.40 6.89
N ALA A 116 -1.01 18.74 8.01
CA ALA A 116 -2.07 18.06 8.74
C ALA A 116 -2.35 18.79 10.06
N LEU A 117 -3.62 19.00 10.36
CA LEU A 117 -4.09 19.34 11.71
C LEU A 117 -4.58 18.05 12.35
N SER A 118 -3.89 17.57 13.36
CA SER A 118 -4.22 16.32 14.05
C SER A 118 -4.52 16.56 15.51
N ARG A 119 -5.44 15.74 16.05
CA ARG A 119 -5.78 15.72 17.45
C ARG A 119 -5.81 14.29 17.97
N ALA A 120 -4.99 14.03 18.97
CA ALA A 120 -4.98 12.78 19.71
C ALA A 120 -5.62 13.01 21.09
N VAL A 121 -6.46 12.09 21.52
CA VAL A 121 -7.02 12.08 22.89
C VAL A 121 -6.73 10.73 23.51
N ASP A 122 -6.10 10.75 24.67
CA ASP A 122 -5.84 9.57 25.49
C ASP A 122 -6.24 9.83 26.94
N ALA A 123 -7.07 8.94 27.51
CA ALA A 123 -7.58 9.03 28.88
C ALA A 123 -8.14 10.43 29.23
N GLY A 124 -8.81 11.09 28.28
CA GLY A 124 -9.41 12.42 28.46
C GLY A 124 -8.44 13.60 28.33
N LYS A 125 -7.14 13.35 28.08
CA LYS A 125 -6.15 14.38 27.74
C LYS A 125 -6.04 14.47 26.22
N GLY A 126 -6.24 15.68 25.68
CA GLY A 126 -6.14 15.94 24.25
C GLY A 126 -4.86 16.68 23.91
N GLU A 127 -4.24 16.34 22.81
CA GLU A 127 -3.11 17.03 22.21
C GLU A 127 -3.43 17.39 20.76
N THR A 128 -3.14 18.62 20.37
CA THR A 128 -3.36 19.12 19.02
C THR A 128 -2.03 19.46 18.40
N GLN A 129 -1.79 18.97 17.16
CA GLN A 129 -0.57 19.22 16.42
C GLN A 129 -0.88 19.77 15.03
N ILE A 130 0.01 20.60 14.51
CA ILE A 130 0.09 20.94 13.10
C ILE A 130 1.36 20.30 12.52
N ASN A 131 1.21 19.60 11.39
CA ASN A 131 2.27 18.79 10.79
C ASN A 131 2.48 19.27 9.35
N PRO A 132 3.29 20.31 9.10
CA PRO A 132 3.67 20.70 7.75
C PRO A 132 4.52 19.60 7.11
N GLN A 133 4.28 19.35 5.81
CA GLN A 133 4.95 18.29 5.07
C GLN A 133 5.22 18.68 3.63
N ALA A 134 6.26 18.07 3.05
CA ALA A 134 6.57 18.17 1.64
C ALA A 134 6.95 16.78 1.12
N LYS A 135 6.46 16.43 -0.07
CA LYS A 135 6.74 15.16 -0.76
C LYS A 135 7.26 15.46 -2.15
N VAL A 136 8.45 14.98 -2.46
CA VAL A 136 9.12 15.17 -3.75
C VAL A 136 9.10 13.87 -4.52
N GLN A 137 8.49 13.86 -5.70
CA GLN A 137 8.52 12.70 -6.59
C GLN A 137 9.91 12.61 -7.27
N VAL A 138 10.65 11.56 -6.96
CA VAL A 138 12.01 11.32 -7.48
C VAL A 138 11.98 10.52 -8.76
N LEU A 139 11.05 9.56 -8.85
CA LEU A 139 10.90 8.67 -9.99
C LEU A 139 9.40 8.42 -10.25
N SER A 140 9.02 8.53 -11.53
CA SER A 140 7.75 8.03 -12.03
C SER A 140 8.00 7.35 -13.37
N ARG A 141 7.81 6.03 -13.43
CA ARG A 141 7.99 5.18 -14.61
C ARG A 141 6.72 4.39 -14.83
N GLN A 142 5.77 4.98 -15.53
CA GLN A 142 4.44 4.39 -15.77
C GLN A 142 4.53 3.05 -16.51
N GLU A 143 5.47 2.90 -17.45
CA GLU A 143 5.69 1.66 -18.19
C GLU A 143 6.15 0.47 -17.32
N LEU A 144 6.74 0.76 -16.15
CA LEU A 144 7.17 -0.24 -15.17
C LEU A 144 6.24 -0.31 -13.95
N GLY A 145 5.24 0.58 -13.89
CA GLY A 145 4.39 0.75 -12.72
C GLY A 145 5.17 1.15 -11.45
N LEU A 146 6.28 1.92 -11.60
CA LEU A 146 7.16 2.30 -10.48
C LEU A 146 7.07 3.79 -10.20
N GLU A 147 6.88 4.12 -8.90
CA GLU A 147 6.87 5.47 -8.38
C GLU A 147 7.68 5.51 -7.09
N LEU A 148 8.53 6.51 -6.95
CA LEU A 148 9.37 6.74 -5.78
C LEU A 148 9.31 8.20 -5.38
N ALA A 149 9.13 8.47 -4.11
CA ALA A 149 9.20 9.82 -3.56
C ALA A 149 10.07 9.89 -2.31
N ILE A 150 10.36 11.10 -1.89
CA ILE A 150 10.95 11.43 -0.59
C ILE A 150 9.96 12.40 0.08
N ALA A 151 9.50 12.05 1.26
CA ALA A 151 8.61 12.87 2.08
C ALA A 151 9.32 13.30 3.36
N VAL A 152 9.14 14.55 3.74
CA VAL A 152 9.63 15.11 5.00
C VAL A 152 8.48 15.79 5.72
N GLY A 153 8.45 15.65 7.03
CA GLY A 153 7.45 16.26 7.91
C GLY A 153 8.07 16.85 9.16
N ALA A 154 7.35 17.79 9.76
CA ALA A 154 7.65 18.29 11.09
C ALA A 154 6.38 18.25 11.93
N HIS A 155 6.52 18.04 13.23
CA HIS A 155 5.42 17.97 14.19
C HIS A 155 5.54 19.14 15.14
N VAL A 156 4.47 19.95 15.24
CA VAL A 156 4.41 21.14 16.09
C VAL A 156 3.19 21.01 16.99
N ALA A 157 3.43 20.77 18.29
CA ALA A 157 2.39 20.74 19.29
C ALA A 157 1.86 22.16 19.56
N LEU A 158 0.55 22.34 19.51
CA LEU A 158 -0.10 23.64 19.75
C LEU A 158 -0.43 23.86 21.23
N ASP A 159 -0.49 22.78 22.00
CA ASP A 159 -0.92 22.77 23.40
C ASP A 159 0.26 22.77 24.41
N ARG A 160 1.51 22.89 23.92
CA ARG A 160 2.73 22.86 24.74
C ARG A 160 3.55 24.14 24.61
N HIS A 161 4.34 24.47 25.66
CA HIS A 161 5.26 25.63 25.66
C HIS A 161 6.37 25.50 24.62
N HIS A 162 6.84 24.29 24.32
CA HIS A 162 7.80 24.00 23.25
C HIS A 162 7.02 23.42 22.06
N GLY A 163 6.82 24.24 21.02
CA GLY A 163 5.98 23.86 19.88
C GLY A 163 6.57 22.71 19.06
N PHE A 164 7.91 22.64 18.85
CA PHE A 164 8.51 21.57 18.05
C PHE A 164 8.50 20.24 18.83
N ASP A 165 7.83 19.24 18.26
CA ASP A 165 7.61 17.92 18.87
C ASP A 165 8.32 16.80 18.11
N GLY A 166 8.69 17.03 16.85
CA GLY A 166 9.41 16.04 16.06
C GLY A 166 9.52 16.34 14.58
N ALA A 167 10.18 15.44 13.89
CA ALA A 167 10.33 15.45 12.44
C ALA A 167 10.42 14.02 11.91
N ASP A 168 10.04 13.83 10.66
CA ASP A 168 10.14 12.55 9.97
C ASP A 168 10.69 12.70 8.56
N LEU A 169 11.30 11.62 8.10
CA LEU A 169 11.71 11.38 6.72
C LEU A 169 11.13 10.03 6.30
N ASN A 170 10.46 9.97 5.16
CA ASN A 170 9.96 8.74 4.59
C ASN A 170 10.36 8.63 3.11
N ILE A 171 10.66 7.43 2.66
CA ILE A 171 10.99 7.10 1.26
C ILE A 171 9.98 6.06 0.79
N PRO A 172 8.80 6.50 0.32
CA PRO A 172 7.79 5.61 -0.21
C PRO A 172 8.11 5.17 -1.65
N LEU A 173 8.01 3.87 -1.87
CA LEU A 173 8.09 3.21 -3.17
C LEU A 173 6.77 2.51 -3.45
N THR A 174 6.17 2.81 -4.59
CA THR A 174 5.02 2.07 -5.13
C THR A 174 5.45 1.26 -6.35
N TRP A 175 5.02 0.01 -6.39
CA TRP A 175 5.11 -0.85 -7.55
C TRP A 175 3.76 -1.43 -7.91
N GLN A 176 3.34 -1.24 -9.16
CA GLN A 176 2.09 -1.76 -9.72
C GLN A 176 2.41 -2.86 -10.74
N PRO A 177 2.63 -4.12 -10.28
CA PRO A 177 2.96 -5.23 -11.19
C PRO A 177 1.79 -5.65 -12.08
N LEU A 178 0.58 -5.39 -11.63
CA LEU A 178 -0.66 -5.70 -12.34
C LEU A 178 -1.62 -4.52 -12.19
N ALA A 179 -2.47 -4.29 -13.18
CA ALA A 179 -3.42 -3.18 -13.14
C ALA A 179 -4.27 -3.10 -11.85
N PRO A 180 -4.80 -4.21 -11.29
CA PRO A 180 -5.59 -4.14 -10.07
C PRO A 180 -4.75 -4.16 -8.78
N LEU A 181 -3.43 -4.33 -8.83
CA LEU A 181 -2.59 -4.53 -7.64
C LEU A 181 -1.49 -3.47 -7.56
N ARG A 182 -1.50 -2.67 -6.49
CA ARG A 182 -0.41 -1.78 -6.08
C ARG A 182 0.23 -2.31 -4.80
N LEU A 183 1.54 -2.25 -4.74
CA LEU A 183 2.34 -2.62 -3.58
C LEU A 183 3.12 -1.39 -3.12
N ASN A 184 2.99 -1.03 -1.86
CA ASN A 184 3.64 0.13 -1.26
C ASN A 184 4.69 -0.34 -0.24
N LEU A 185 5.89 0.20 -0.32
CA LEU A 185 7.00 -0.05 0.60
C LEU A 185 7.52 1.28 1.12
N ASN A 186 7.68 1.39 2.42
CA ASN A 186 8.21 2.58 3.07
C ASN A 186 9.45 2.23 3.90
N ALA A 187 10.45 3.07 3.81
CA ALA A 187 11.59 3.09 4.72
C ALA A 187 11.80 4.53 5.17
N GLY A 188 11.93 4.74 6.47
CA GLY A 188 11.96 6.09 6.99
C GLY A 188 12.73 6.21 8.31
N TRP A 189 12.71 7.42 8.81
CA TRP A 189 13.30 7.78 10.08
C TRP A 189 12.41 8.82 10.76
N SER A 190 12.22 8.68 12.06
CA SER A 190 11.50 9.65 12.88
C SER A 190 12.36 10.14 14.03
N HIS A 191 12.19 11.41 14.33
CA HIS A 191 12.72 12.08 15.50
C HIS A 191 11.57 12.59 16.33
N ALA A 192 11.48 12.17 17.59
CA ALA A 192 10.53 12.68 18.56
C ALA A 192 11.28 13.39 19.67
N TYR A 193 10.78 14.58 20.05
CA TYR A 193 11.26 15.36 21.16
C TYR A 193 10.23 15.30 22.28
N ASN A 194 10.58 14.69 23.40
CA ASN A 194 9.68 14.56 24.55
C ASN A 194 10.40 15.03 25.83
N ASP A 195 10.08 16.25 26.27
CA ASP A 195 10.55 16.87 27.53
C ASP A 195 12.06 16.73 27.81
N GLY A 196 12.90 16.92 26.76
CA GLY A 196 14.35 16.85 26.87
C GLY A 196 14.95 15.48 26.49
N ASP A 197 14.14 14.47 26.24
CA ASP A 197 14.56 13.19 25.74
C ASP A 197 14.38 13.15 24.21
N GLN A 198 15.46 12.92 23.48
CA GLN A 198 15.46 12.84 22.03
C GLN A 198 15.45 11.37 21.61
N GLN A 199 14.42 10.96 20.85
CA GLN A 199 14.30 9.61 20.36
C GLN A 199 14.41 9.60 18.84
N HIS A 200 15.35 8.81 18.33
CA HIS A 200 15.52 8.55 16.90
C HIS A 200 15.14 7.10 16.63
N ARG A 201 14.29 6.87 15.62
CA ARG A 201 13.83 5.53 15.27
C ARG A 201 13.76 5.35 13.77
N LEU A 202 14.19 4.19 13.30
CA LEU A 202 13.93 3.76 11.94
C LEU A 202 12.47 3.30 11.83
N THR A 203 11.79 3.72 10.77
CA THR A 203 10.41 3.36 10.48
C THR A 203 10.36 2.52 9.20
N TRP A 204 9.39 1.65 9.10
CA TRP A 204 9.15 0.81 7.94
C TRP A 204 7.67 0.55 7.74
N GLY A 205 7.29 0.28 6.50
CA GLY A 205 5.93 -0.09 6.15
C GLY A 205 5.87 -0.91 4.88
N THR A 206 4.88 -1.76 4.79
CA THR A 206 4.50 -2.47 3.57
C THR A 206 2.99 -2.52 3.47
N GLY A 207 2.47 -2.23 2.29
CA GLY A 207 1.05 -2.21 2.02
C GLY A 207 0.71 -2.77 0.66
N PHE A 208 -0.55 -3.12 0.47
CA PHE A 208 -1.11 -3.46 -0.82
C PHE A 208 -2.48 -2.78 -0.99
N GLU A 209 -2.80 -2.46 -2.22
CA GLU A 209 -4.11 -2.02 -2.67
C GLU A 209 -4.54 -2.94 -3.80
N TYR A 210 -5.68 -3.62 -3.63
CA TYR A 210 -6.22 -4.52 -4.63
C TYR A 210 -7.60 -4.07 -5.07
N GLN A 211 -7.73 -3.63 -6.31
CA GLN A 211 -8.99 -3.20 -6.90
C GLN A 211 -9.88 -4.42 -7.19
N LEU A 212 -10.86 -4.65 -6.31
CA LEU A 212 -11.82 -5.74 -6.43
C LEU A 212 -12.90 -5.45 -7.48
N ALA A 213 -13.29 -4.19 -7.62
CA ALA A 213 -14.26 -3.69 -8.58
C ALA A 213 -13.96 -2.22 -8.89
N GLU A 214 -14.63 -1.64 -9.91
CA GLU A 214 -14.46 -0.24 -10.29
C GLU A 214 -14.60 0.74 -9.11
N LYS A 215 -15.50 0.44 -8.18
CA LYS A 215 -15.81 1.29 -7.02
C LYS A 215 -15.29 0.76 -5.69
N LEU A 216 -14.50 -0.32 -5.70
CA LEU A 216 -14.08 -0.97 -4.46
C LEU A 216 -12.63 -1.44 -4.54
N THR A 217 -11.80 -0.91 -3.66
CA THR A 217 -10.42 -1.36 -3.43
C THR A 217 -10.30 -1.95 -2.03
N LEU A 218 -9.67 -3.09 -1.92
CA LEU A 218 -9.24 -3.65 -0.64
C LEU A 218 -7.81 -3.20 -0.35
N ILE A 219 -7.58 -2.69 0.85
CA ILE A 219 -6.29 -2.18 1.28
C ILE A 219 -5.87 -2.92 2.54
N GLY A 220 -4.59 -3.24 2.62
CA GLY A 220 -4.00 -3.81 3.82
C GLY A 220 -2.56 -3.36 3.97
N GLU A 221 -2.17 -3.07 5.19
CA GLU A 221 -0.82 -2.62 5.49
C GLU A 221 -0.29 -3.16 6.81
N ARG A 222 1.02 -3.29 6.87
CA ARG A 222 1.77 -3.60 8.08
C ARG A 222 2.93 -2.60 8.20
N TYR A 223 3.09 -2.04 9.38
CA TYR A 223 4.08 -1.01 9.63
C TYR A 223 4.64 -1.10 11.05
N GLY A 224 5.71 -0.38 11.28
CA GLY A 224 6.32 -0.32 12.60
C GLY A 224 7.54 0.58 12.65
N GLN A 225 8.11 0.66 13.85
CA GLN A 225 9.33 1.39 14.12
C GLN A 225 10.28 0.55 14.99
N GLU A 226 11.57 0.83 14.87
CA GLU A 226 12.60 0.14 15.64
C GLU A 226 12.39 0.36 17.15
N GLY A 227 12.33 -0.75 17.92
CA GLY A 227 12.13 -0.70 19.36
C GLY A 227 10.79 -0.13 19.82
N GLY A 228 9.84 0.11 18.90
CA GLY A 228 8.56 0.75 19.17
C GLY A 228 7.37 -0.01 18.59
N GLU A 229 6.36 0.74 18.19
CA GLU A 229 5.11 0.21 17.67
C GLU A 229 5.32 -0.72 16.46
N GLN A 230 4.54 -1.79 16.42
CA GLN A 230 4.30 -2.61 15.24
C GLN A 230 2.81 -2.90 15.15
N ALA A 231 2.25 -2.70 13.98
CA ALA A 231 0.82 -2.83 13.78
C ALA A 231 0.48 -3.27 12.35
N TRP A 232 -0.77 -3.65 12.17
CA TRP A 232 -1.38 -3.83 10.86
C TRP A 232 -2.77 -3.19 10.86
N GLN A 233 -3.22 -2.78 9.69
CA GLN A 233 -4.62 -2.44 9.46
C GLN A 233 -5.04 -2.85 8.05
N ALA A 234 -6.34 -3.09 7.88
CA ALA A 234 -6.90 -3.45 6.59
C ALA A 234 -8.38 -3.08 6.51
N GLY A 235 -8.86 -2.87 5.29
CA GLY A 235 -10.27 -2.63 5.03
C GLY A 235 -10.57 -2.15 3.62
N PRO A 236 -11.83 -1.90 3.30
CA PRO A 236 -12.26 -1.41 2.01
C PRO A 236 -12.09 0.10 1.86
N ARG A 237 -11.79 0.53 0.64
CA ARG A 237 -11.95 1.88 0.10
C ARG A 237 -13.06 1.87 -0.92
N LEU A 238 -14.04 2.74 -0.77
CA LEU A 238 -15.13 2.98 -1.70
C LEU A 238 -14.84 4.24 -2.52
N HIS A 239 -14.88 4.13 -3.85
CA HIS A 239 -14.73 5.25 -4.77
C HIS A 239 -16.12 5.81 -5.13
N ILE A 240 -16.38 7.08 -4.80
CA ILE A 240 -17.64 7.77 -5.06
C ILE A 240 -17.38 8.84 -6.13
N GLY A 241 -17.64 8.47 -7.39
CA GLY A 241 -17.22 9.26 -8.53
C GLY A 241 -15.69 9.32 -8.68
N GLU A 242 -15.19 10.43 -9.23
CA GLU A 242 -13.75 10.62 -9.45
C GLU A 242 -13.08 11.42 -8.32
N PHE A 243 -13.87 12.04 -7.45
CA PHE A 243 -13.39 13.05 -6.51
C PHE A 243 -13.37 12.60 -5.04
N VAL A 244 -14.13 11.57 -4.68
CA VAL A 244 -14.30 11.17 -3.28
C VAL A 244 -13.97 9.71 -3.08
N ASP A 245 -13.09 9.44 -2.11
CA ASP A 245 -12.89 8.10 -1.55
C ASP A 245 -13.36 8.07 -0.10
N VAL A 246 -13.89 6.92 0.32
CA VAL A 246 -14.28 6.65 1.72
C VAL A 246 -13.63 5.36 2.18
N ASP A 247 -12.91 5.42 3.30
CA ASP A 247 -12.18 4.33 3.89
C ASP A 247 -12.84 3.83 5.17
N LEU A 248 -12.81 2.51 5.38
CA LEU A 248 -13.18 1.87 6.63
C LEU A 248 -12.16 0.79 6.96
N LEU A 249 -11.34 1.00 7.98
CA LEU A 249 -10.23 0.13 8.35
C LEU A 249 -10.40 -0.42 9.75
N VAL A 250 -10.02 -1.67 9.93
CA VAL A 250 -9.77 -2.27 11.24
C VAL A 250 -8.28 -2.49 11.41
N GLY A 251 -7.76 -2.20 12.60
CA GLY A 251 -6.34 -2.35 12.88
C GLY A 251 -6.08 -2.95 14.25
N ARG A 252 -4.85 -3.41 14.43
CA ARG A 252 -4.39 -4.01 15.68
C ARG A 252 -2.89 -3.81 15.87
N SER A 253 -2.50 -3.40 17.10
CA SER A 253 -1.11 -3.46 17.54
C SER A 253 -0.64 -4.92 17.70
N LEU A 254 0.59 -5.19 17.30
CA LEU A 254 1.23 -6.50 17.42
C LEU A 254 2.11 -6.61 18.68
N ILE A 255 2.39 -5.47 19.33
CA ILE A 255 3.24 -5.35 20.51
C ILE A 255 2.43 -4.73 21.64
N GLY A 256 2.83 -5.01 22.89
CA GLY A 256 2.17 -4.48 24.08
C GLY A 256 0.81 -5.13 24.32
N ASP A 257 -0.15 -4.32 24.71
CA ASP A 257 -1.53 -4.71 25.08
C ASP A 257 -2.43 -5.07 23.88
N ARG A 258 -1.86 -5.08 22.66
CA ARG A 258 -2.54 -5.48 21.42
C ARG A 258 -3.83 -4.71 21.16
N ALA A 259 -3.78 -3.40 21.40
CA ALA A 259 -4.87 -2.48 21.10
C ALA A 259 -5.47 -2.74 19.71
N GLN A 260 -6.79 -2.58 19.62
CA GLN A 260 -7.54 -2.67 18.37
C GLN A 260 -8.18 -1.33 18.09
N TRP A 261 -8.34 -0.97 16.84
CA TRP A 261 -9.01 0.27 16.43
C TRP A 261 -9.87 0.09 15.19
N LEU A 262 -10.80 1.01 15.05
CA LEU A 262 -11.58 1.22 13.84
C LEU A 262 -11.27 2.62 13.34
N THR A 263 -10.89 2.72 12.07
CA THR A 263 -10.65 4.01 11.41
C THR A 263 -11.64 4.19 10.27
N THR A 264 -12.22 5.37 10.18
CA THR A 264 -12.97 5.84 9.02
C THR A 264 -12.27 7.06 8.45
N GLY A 265 -12.20 7.16 7.13
CA GLY A 265 -11.55 8.24 6.42
C GLY A 265 -12.32 8.67 5.18
N ALA A 266 -12.03 9.87 4.72
CA ALA A 266 -12.51 10.39 3.46
C ALA A 266 -11.41 11.23 2.80
N THR A 267 -11.23 11.06 1.48
CA THR A 267 -10.37 11.87 0.63
C THR A 267 -11.23 12.62 -0.37
N LEU A 268 -11.06 13.93 -0.46
CA LEU A 268 -11.67 14.78 -1.49
C LEU A 268 -10.57 15.33 -2.40
N ARG A 269 -10.71 15.15 -3.73
CA ARG A 269 -9.78 15.68 -4.77
C ARG A 269 -10.44 16.80 -5.56
N PHE A 270 -9.67 17.81 -5.96
CA PHE A 270 -10.16 18.95 -6.75
C PHE A 270 -9.02 19.69 -7.45
#